data_bed99abb7e482dde94781abc89f50628
#
_entry.id   bed99abb7e482dde94781abc89f50628
#
_cell.length_a   1.000
_cell.length_b   1.000
_cell.length_c   1.000
_cell.angle_alpha   90.00
_cell.angle_beta   90.00
_cell.angle_gamma   90.00
#
_symmetry.space_group_name_H-M   'P 1'
#
loop_
_entity.id
_entity.type
_entity.pdbx_description
1 polymer ?
#
loop_
_entity_poly.entity_id
_entity_poly.type
_entity_poly.pdbx_seq_one_letter_code
_entity_poly.pdbx_strand_id
1 'polypeptide(L)'
;YYQDIIVDMCAYDITQVEKLLEICAHRHQYILMSSIASEYGFFGEYGKNKAEIEKFLRFETDVPNTIIRPTYIIGNDDHNGRLDYFIDAINTENVIKIDGDGDKKISFVFNDDVSKVVYEVIRRGVVNKTYNVCNDEVITMDKLVKLFFKLTKSKTKVDKMCSDSIIKNEECIFSNELTKRDLEIKFKTLEEGISEYIISKS
;
A
#
# COMPACT_ATOMS: atom_id res chain seq x y z
N TYR A 1 -8.34 -20.15 21.16
CA TYR A 1 -6.98 -19.60 21.20
C TYR A 1 -6.98 -18.28 21.96
N TYR A 2 -6.01 -18.06 22.83
CA TYR A 2 -5.79 -16.77 23.48
C TYR A 2 -4.80 -15.99 22.64
N GLN A 3 -5.24 -14.87 22.10
CA GLN A 3 -4.43 -13.97 21.29
C GLN A 3 -4.58 -12.57 21.84
N ASP A 4 -3.46 -11.93 22.15
CA ASP A 4 -3.46 -10.56 22.64
C ASP A 4 -3.73 -9.57 21.51
N ILE A 5 -3.12 -9.80 20.34
CA ILE A 5 -3.23 -8.94 19.15
C ILE A 5 -3.47 -9.83 17.92
N ILE A 6 -4.43 -9.44 17.11
CA ILE A 6 -4.67 -10.01 15.79
C ILE A 6 -4.21 -8.99 14.74
N VAL A 7 -3.33 -9.40 13.84
CA VAL A 7 -2.97 -8.62 12.66
C VAL A 7 -3.55 -9.34 11.44
N ASP A 8 -4.67 -8.82 10.95
CA ASP A 8 -5.36 -9.40 9.80
C ASP A 8 -4.91 -8.72 8.50
N MET A 9 -4.08 -9.46 7.75
CA MET A 9 -3.54 -9.03 6.46
C MET A 9 -4.39 -9.52 5.27
N CYS A 10 -5.40 -10.37 5.51
CA CYS A 10 -6.03 -11.20 4.48
C CYS A 10 -7.54 -11.01 4.34
N ALA A 11 -8.22 -10.25 5.19
CA ALA A 11 -9.66 -10.08 5.11
C ALA A 11 -10.09 -9.36 3.82
N TYR A 12 -10.93 -10.01 3.04
CA TYR A 12 -11.55 -9.48 1.82
C TYR A 12 -13.06 -9.29 1.92
N ASP A 13 -13.70 -9.88 2.94
CA ASP A 13 -15.12 -9.73 3.25
C ASP A 13 -15.38 -9.83 4.76
N ILE A 14 -16.56 -9.39 5.19
CA ILE A 14 -16.96 -9.37 6.61
C ILE A 14 -16.97 -10.78 7.20
N THR A 15 -17.40 -11.79 6.44
CA THR A 15 -17.56 -13.15 6.99
C THR A 15 -16.24 -13.76 7.43
N GLN A 16 -15.12 -13.36 6.81
CA GLN A 16 -13.79 -13.77 7.22
C GLN A 16 -13.43 -13.17 8.57
N VAL A 17 -13.74 -11.90 8.78
CA VAL A 17 -13.50 -11.19 10.04
C VAL A 17 -14.36 -11.76 11.17
N GLU A 18 -15.66 -11.98 10.92
CA GLU A 18 -16.58 -12.59 11.89
C GLU A 18 -16.05 -13.95 12.38
N LYS A 19 -15.70 -14.84 11.45
CA LYS A 19 -15.12 -16.15 11.80
C LYS A 19 -13.84 -16.05 12.62
N LEU A 20 -12.96 -15.10 12.27
CA LEU A 20 -11.72 -14.88 13.02
C LEU A 20 -12.02 -14.37 14.44
N LEU A 21 -12.99 -13.47 14.57
CA LEU A 21 -13.44 -12.95 15.86
C LEU A 21 -14.12 -14.00 16.73
N GLU A 22 -14.85 -14.95 16.15
CA GLU A 22 -15.44 -16.09 16.86
C GLU A 22 -14.38 -17.06 17.41
N ILE A 23 -13.33 -17.34 16.63
CA ILE A 23 -12.25 -18.27 17.02
C ILE A 23 -11.35 -17.68 18.11
N CYS A 24 -11.12 -16.36 18.07
CA CYS A 24 -10.23 -15.67 19.00
C CYS A 24 -11.01 -15.10 20.18
N ALA A 25 -11.12 -15.84 21.27
CA ALA A 25 -11.99 -15.51 22.40
C ALA A 25 -11.54 -14.28 23.22
N HIS A 26 -10.25 -14.10 23.45
CA HIS A 26 -9.71 -12.98 24.22
C HIS A 26 -8.69 -12.23 23.37
N ARG A 27 -8.98 -10.99 23.03
CA ARG A 27 -8.16 -10.12 22.21
C ARG A 27 -8.15 -8.71 22.79
N HIS A 28 -6.99 -8.13 22.86
CA HIS A 28 -6.81 -6.75 23.29
C HIS A 28 -6.86 -5.78 22.11
N GLN A 29 -6.53 -6.26 20.89
CA GLN A 29 -6.50 -5.42 19.72
C GLN A 29 -6.68 -6.23 18.42
N TYR A 30 -7.43 -5.66 17.49
CA TYR A 30 -7.53 -6.12 16.11
C TYR A 30 -6.93 -5.07 15.17
N ILE A 31 -5.92 -5.44 14.39
CA ILE A 31 -5.28 -4.58 13.41
C ILE A 31 -5.69 -5.07 12.02
N LEU A 32 -6.48 -4.27 11.32
CA LEU A 32 -6.91 -4.56 9.95
C LEU A 32 -5.94 -3.95 8.96
N MET A 33 -5.38 -4.76 8.08
CA MET A 33 -4.79 -4.27 6.84
C MET A 33 -5.91 -4.03 5.82
N SER A 34 -6.37 -2.79 5.79
CA SER A 34 -7.35 -2.30 4.84
C SER A 34 -6.65 -1.80 3.55
N SER A 35 -7.21 -0.83 2.91
CA SER A 35 -6.66 -0.16 1.73
C SER A 35 -7.22 1.25 1.64
N ILE A 36 -6.48 2.16 1.05
CA ILE A 36 -7.00 3.48 0.72
C ILE A 36 -8.21 3.41 -0.23
N ALA A 37 -8.34 2.31 -0.97
CA ALA A 37 -9.51 2.03 -1.83
C ALA A 37 -10.84 2.06 -1.06
N SER A 38 -10.84 1.76 0.25
CA SER A 38 -12.03 1.80 1.10
C SER A 38 -12.61 3.21 1.25
N GLU A 39 -11.79 4.25 1.16
CA GLU A 39 -12.22 5.63 1.39
C GLU A 39 -12.95 6.24 0.19
N TYR A 40 -12.53 5.88 -1.02
CA TYR A 40 -13.00 6.54 -2.24
C TYR A 40 -13.76 5.61 -3.19
N GLY A 41 -13.98 4.35 -2.79
CA GLY A 41 -14.62 3.35 -3.66
C GLY A 41 -13.80 2.98 -4.89
N PHE A 42 -12.49 3.27 -4.88
CA PHE A 42 -11.56 2.83 -5.92
C PHE A 42 -11.51 1.31 -5.99
N PHE A 43 -11.19 0.77 -7.14
CA PHE A 43 -11.06 -0.67 -7.37
C PHE A 43 -12.35 -1.47 -7.17
N GLY A 44 -13.53 -0.85 -7.41
CA GLY A 44 -14.81 -1.52 -7.50
C GLY A 44 -15.21 -2.28 -6.24
N GLU A 45 -15.47 -3.58 -6.38
CA GLU A 45 -15.92 -4.45 -5.28
C GLU A 45 -14.88 -4.56 -4.16
N TYR A 46 -13.59 -4.61 -4.49
CA TYR A 46 -12.52 -4.65 -3.49
C TYR A 46 -12.58 -3.48 -2.50
N GLY A 47 -12.68 -2.26 -3.02
CA GLY A 47 -12.77 -1.06 -2.17
C GLY A 47 -14.03 -1.03 -1.32
N LYS A 48 -15.18 -1.47 -1.89
CA LYS A 48 -16.45 -1.60 -1.15
C LYS A 48 -16.33 -2.59 0.00
N ASN A 49 -15.82 -3.78 -0.26
CA ASN A 49 -15.66 -4.82 0.76
C ASN A 49 -14.73 -4.34 1.90
N LYS A 50 -13.61 -3.68 1.57
CA LYS A 50 -12.74 -3.09 2.60
C LYS A 50 -13.47 -2.03 3.43
N ALA A 51 -14.28 -1.17 2.80
CA ALA A 51 -15.08 -0.16 3.51
C ALA A 51 -16.14 -0.79 4.44
N GLU A 52 -16.78 -1.88 4.00
CA GLU A 52 -17.75 -2.62 4.81
C GLU A 52 -17.08 -3.28 6.02
N ILE A 53 -15.92 -3.90 5.86
CA ILE A 53 -15.13 -4.46 6.97
C ILE A 53 -14.76 -3.37 7.99
N GLU A 54 -14.30 -2.21 7.51
CA GLU A 54 -13.96 -1.09 8.39
C GLU A 54 -15.16 -0.59 9.18
N LYS A 55 -16.32 -0.48 8.51
CA LYS A 55 -17.57 -0.08 9.15
C LYS A 55 -18.00 -1.10 10.20
N PHE A 56 -17.96 -2.38 9.89
CA PHE A 56 -18.26 -3.48 10.81
C PHE A 56 -17.39 -3.40 12.06
N LEU A 57 -16.06 -3.32 11.92
CA LEU A 57 -15.15 -3.25 13.06
C LEU A 57 -15.37 -2.02 13.93
N ARG A 58 -15.73 -0.87 13.33
CA ARG A 58 -15.90 0.39 14.08
C ARG A 58 -17.23 0.51 14.81
N PHE A 59 -18.30 -0.03 14.24
CA PHE A 59 -19.65 0.29 14.69
C PHE A 59 -20.48 -0.92 15.10
N GLU A 60 -20.06 -2.12 14.72
CA GLU A 60 -20.82 -3.35 14.94
C GLU A 60 -20.09 -4.34 15.86
N THR A 61 -18.88 -3.98 16.32
CA THR A 61 -18.11 -4.76 17.30
C THR A 61 -17.58 -3.89 18.43
N ASP A 62 -17.37 -4.49 19.61
CA ASP A 62 -16.69 -3.84 20.75
C ASP A 62 -15.18 -4.11 20.78
N VAL A 63 -14.64 -4.68 19.72
CA VAL A 63 -13.21 -5.03 19.65
C VAL A 63 -12.39 -3.78 19.46
N PRO A 64 -11.44 -3.47 20.36
CA PRO A 64 -10.48 -2.39 20.11
C PRO A 64 -9.75 -2.64 18.79
N ASN A 65 -9.86 -1.71 17.84
CA ASN A 65 -9.32 -1.94 16.50
C ASN A 65 -8.46 -0.79 15.99
N THR A 66 -7.54 -1.09 15.09
CA THR A 66 -6.78 -0.11 14.34
C THR A 66 -6.81 -0.49 12.87
N ILE A 67 -7.12 0.47 12.03
CA ILE A 67 -7.24 0.29 10.59
C ILE A 67 -6.03 0.94 9.92
N ILE A 68 -5.32 0.17 9.11
CA ILE A 68 -4.18 0.61 8.32
C ILE A 68 -4.58 0.59 6.85
N ARG A 69 -4.51 1.74 6.19
CA ARG A 69 -4.90 1.94 4.79
C ARG A 69 -3.67 2.29 3.95
N PRO A 70 -2.93 1.30 3.45
CA PRO A 70 -1.84 1.58 2.51
C PRO A 70 -2.37 2.02 1.15
N THR A 71 -1.55 2.82 0.45
CA THR A 71 -1.69 3.11 -0.97
C THR A 71 -1.09 1.95 -1.80
N TYR A 72 -0.63 2.20 -3.02
CA TYR A 72 0.10 1.18 -3.80
C TYR A 72 1.37 0.75 -3.06
N ILE A 73 1.36 -0.46 -2.51
CA ILE A 73 2.53 -1.05 -1.86
C ILE A 73 3.51 -1.50 -2.94
N ILE A 74 4.77 -1.07 -2.82
CA ILE A 74 5.88 -1.41 -3.71
C ILE A 74 7.09 -1.89 -2.89
N GLY A 75 8.03 -2.56 -3.52
CA GLY A 75 9.26 -3.01 -2.88
C GLY A 75 9.57 -4.47 -3.17
N ASN A 76 10.47 -5.05 -2.37
CA ASN A 76 10.78 -6.48 -2.46
C ASN A 76 9.54 -7.31 -2.13
N ASP A 77 9.38 -8.42 -2.84
CA ASP A 77 8.23 -9.34 -2.67
C ASP A 77 6.86 -8.68 -2.91
N ASP A 78 6.79 -7.59 -3.68
CA ASP A 78 5.52 -7.06 -4.17
C ASP A 78 4.85 -8.11 -5.06
N HIS A 79 3.79 -8.73 -4.54
CA HIS A 79 3.06 -9.81 -5.21
C HIS A 79 2.51 -9.40 -6.60
N ASN A 80 2.31 -8.11 -6.82
CA ASN A 80 1.88 -7.58 -8.12
C ASN A 80 3.07 -7.28 -9.05
N GLY A 81 4.30 -7.38 -8.57
CA GLY A 81 5.50 -7.17 -9.39
C GLY A 81 5.62 -5.78 -10.00
N ARG A 82 5.13 -4.74 -9.32
CA ARG A 82 5.09 -3.38 -9.89
C ARG A 82 6.46 -2.83 -10.22
N LEU A 83 7.42 -3.01 -9.31
CA LEU A 83 8.80 -2.58 -9.57
C LEU A 83 9.54 -3.58 -10.46
N ASP A 84 9.26 -4.89 -10.34
CA ASP A 84 9.82 -5.92 -11.22
C ASP A 84 9.49 -5.63 -12.68
N TYR A 85 8.27 -5.19 -12.97
CA TYR A 85 7.85 -4.83 -14.32
C TYR A 85 8.79 -3.81 -14.98
N PHE A 86 9.20 -2.75 -14.26
CA PHE A 86 10.12 -1.75 -14.80
C PHE A 86 11.52 -2.32 -15.00
N ILE A 87 12.02 -3.10 -14.04
CA ILE A 87 13.35 -3.71 -14.12
C ILE A 87 13.41 -4.71 -15.26
N ASP A 88 12.40 -5.57 -15.40
CA ASP A 88 12.33 -6.56 -16.47
C ASP A 88 12.26 -5.89 -17.84
N ALA A 89 11.43 -4.86 -18.00
CA ALA A 89 11.35 -4.10 -19.25
C ALA A 89 12.70 -3.42 -19.59
N ILE A 90 13.42 -2.92 -18.61
CA ILE A 90 14.73 -2.31 -18.78
C ILE A 90 15.77 -3.37 -19.16
N ASN A 91 15.82 -4.48 -18.47
CA ASN A 91 16.82 -5.53 -18.67
C ASN A 91 16.63 -6.29 -20.00
N THR A 92 15.40 -6.41 -20.45
CA THR A 92 15.06 -7.09 -21.72
C THR A 92 14.93 -6.13 -22.90
N GLU A 93 15.19 -4.84 -22.69
CA GLU A 93 15.00 -3.77 -23.70
C GLU A 93 13.58 -3.72 -24.28
N ASN A 94 12.59 -4.22 -23.53
CA ASN A 94 11.19 -4.15 -23.89
C ASN A 94 10.63 -2.74 -23.67
N VAL A 95 9.40 -2.53 -24.18
CA VAL A 95 8.71 -1.27 -24.04
C VAL A 95 8.05 -1.17 -22.67
N ILE A 96 8.27 -0.07 -21.94
CA ILE A 96 7.51 0.26 -20.74
C ILE A 96 6.15 0.84 -21.16
N LYS A 97 5.07 0.16 -20.78
CA LYS A 97 3.71 0.61 -21.07
C LYS A 97 3.17 1.45 -19.93
N ILE A 98 2.62 2.60 -20.23
CA ILE A 98 1.99 3.54 -19.28
C ILE A 98 0.51 3.69 -19.65
N ASP A 99 -0.37 3.59 -18.65
CA ASP A 99 -1.79 3.89 -18.80
C ASP A 99 -1.99 5.40 -19.01
N GLY A 100 -2.83 5.75 -19.97
CA GLY A 100 -3.06 7.13 -20.35
C GLY A 100 -1.79 7.88 -20.73
N ASP A 101 -1.72 9.16 -20.42
CA ASP A 101 -0.57 10.03 -20.65
C ASP A 101 0.49 10.01 -19.54
N GLY A 102 0.20 9.32 -18.43
CA GLY A 102 1.10 9.15 -17.29
C GLY A 102 1.25 10.41 -16.43
N ASP A 103 0.33 11.34 -16.49
CA ASP A 103 0.40 12.65 -15.81
C ASP A 103 -0.29 12.68 -14.44
N LYS A 104 -1.14 11.66 -14.12
CA LYS A 104 -1.84 11.62 -12.85
C LYS A 104 -0.88 11.37 -11.69
N LYS A 105 -1.18 12.01 -10.58
CA LYS A 105 -0.38 11.94 -9.37
C LYS A 105 -0.77 10.71 -8.55
N ILE A 106 0.21 9.92 -8.20
CA ILE A 106 0.04 8.66 -7.48
C ILE A 106 0.93 8.66 -6.23
N SER A 107 0.36 8.22 -5.12
CA SER A 107 1.11 7.94 -3.91
C SER A 107 1.45 6.46 -3.84
N PHE A 108 2.69 6.15 -3.47
CA PHE A 108 3.18 4.81 -3.20
C PHE A 108 3.56 4.67 -1.74
N VAL A 109 3.81 3.46 -1.30
CA VAL A 109 4.46 3.17 -0.03
C VAL A 109 5.31 1.92 -0.16
N PHE A 110 6.47 1.89 0.48
CA PHE A 110 7.30 0.68 0.52
C PHE A 110 6.77 -0.31 1.56
N ASN A 111 6.84 -1.61 1.24
CA ASN A 111 6.41 -2.68 2.14
C ASN A 111 7.11 -2.63 3.51
N ASP A 112 8.39 -2.25 3.55
CA ASP A 112 9.13 -2.04 4.80
C ASP A 112 8.50 -0.94 5.67
N ASP A 113 8.04 0.15 5.05
CA ASP A 113 7.42 1.25 5.77
C ASP A 113 6.03 0.87 6.29
N VAL A 114 5.27 0.07 5.53
CA VAL A 114 4.01 -0.53 6.02
C VAL A 114 4.28 -1.40 7.23
N SER A 115 5.33 -2.23 7.18
CA SER A 115 5.73 -3.09 8.30
C SER A 115 6.12 -2.29 9.54
N LYS A 116 6.82 -1.16 9.37
CA LYS A 116 7.14 -0.24 10.49
C LYS A 116 5.86 0.35 11.11
N VAL A 117 4.87 0.72 10.29
CA VAL A 117 3.57 1.21 10.80
C VAL A 117 2.89 0.15 11.66
N VAL A 118 2.79 -1.09 11.18
CA VAL A 118 2.20 -2.19 11.95
C VAL A 118 2.95 -2.40 13.27
N TYR A 119 4.29 -2.43 13.22
CA TYR A 119 5.12 -2.57 14.40
C TYR A 119 4.89 -1.44 15.42
N GLU A 120 4.85 -0.18 14.98
CA GLU A 120 4.63 0.96 15.88
C GLU A 120 3.22 0.98 16.48
N VAL A 121 2.20 0.57 15.72
CA VAL A 121 0.84 0.40 16.24
C VAL A 121 0.81 -0.63 17.36
N ILE A 122 1.46 -1.77 17.18
CA ILE A 122 1.57 -2.82 18.21
C ILE A 122 2.36 -2.31 19.41
N ARG A 123 3.56 -1.78 19.19
CA ARG A 123 4.47 -1.34 20.23
C ARG A 123 3.88 -0.25 21.13
N ARG A 124 3.10 0.65 20.55
CA ARG A 124 2.46 1.78 21.27
C ARG A 124 1.09 1.43 21.83
N GLY A 125 0.54 0.24 21.52
CA GLY A 125 -0.79 -0.17 21.93
C GLY A 125 -1.91 0.74 21.39
N VAL A 126 -1.75 1.22 20.15
CA VAL A 126 -2.70 2.17 19.56
C VAL A 126 -3.98 1.46 19.17
N VAL A 127 -5.10 1.94 19.68
CA VAL A 127 -6.44 1.40 19.35
C VAL A 127 -7.38 2.51 18.89
N ASN A 128 -8.44 2.13 18.19
CA ASN A 128 -9.52 3.00 17.70
C ASN A 128 -9.01 4.15 16.82
N LYS A 129 -8.04 3.83 15.96
CA LYS A 129 -7.44 4.76 15.00
C LYS A 129 -7.48 4.21 13.58
N THR A 130 -7.42 5.12 12.62
CA THR A 130 -7.23 4.79 11.21
C THR A 130 -6.05 5.57 10.68
N TYR A 131 -5.12 4.88 10.03
CA TYR A 131 -3.91 5.44 9.48
C TYR A 131 -3.83 5.24 7.97
N ASN A 132 -3.79 6.34 7.23
CA ASN A 132 -3.39 6.28 5.82
C ASN A 132 -1.88 6.15 5.75
N VAL A 133 -1.41 5.19 4.98
CA VAL A 133 0.00 4.83 4.88
C VAL A 133 0.47 5.02 3.45
N CYS A 134 1.12 6.14 3.22
CA CYS A 134 1.68 6.53 1.93
C CYS A 134 3.00 7.26 2.13
N ASN A 135 3.81 7.29 1.08
CA ASN A 135 5.04 8.09 1.04
C ASN A 135 4.73 9.59 1.12
N ASP A 136 5.69 10.39 1.57
CA ASP A 136 5.58 11.86 1.58
C ASP A 136 5.58 12.44 0.16
N GLU A 137 6.15 11.70 -0.79
CA GLU A 137 6.28 12.10 -2.17
C GLU A 137 5.12 11.58 -3.01
N VAL A 138 4.51 12.48 -3.76
CA VAL A 138 3.53 12.15 -4.79
C VAL A 138 4.20 12.25 -6.15
N ILE A 139 4.10 11.22 -6.97
CA ILE A 139 4.80 11.12 -8.25
C ILE A 139 3.84 10.81 -9.39
N THR A 140 4.15 11.28 -10.59
CA THR A 140 3.46 10.83 -11.82
C THR A 140 4.20 9.64 -12.42
N MET A 141 3.52 8.83 -13.23
CA MET A 141 4.14 7.69 -13.90
C MET A 141 5.32 8.13 -14.79
N ASP A 142 5.18 9.28 -15.46
CA ASP A 142 6.28 9.87 -16.26
C ASP A 142 7.52 10.18 -15.41
N LYS A 143 7.33 10.69 -14.20
CA LYS A 143 8.45 10.98 -13.29
C LYS A 143 9.03 9.69 -12.69
N LEU A 144 8.18 8.71 -12.40
CA LEU A 144 8.63 7.41 -11.91
C LEU A 144 9.52 6.70 -12.93
N VAL A 145 9.11 6.65 -14.20
CA VAL A 145 9.92 6.10 -15.29
C VAL A 145 11.24 6.87 -15.45
N LYS A 146 11.20 8.20 -15.40
CA LYS A 146 12.43 9.02 -15.45
C LYS A 146 13.37 8.73 -14.27
N LEU A 147 12.82 8.46 -13.09
CA LEU A 147 13.62 8.07 -11.93
C LEU A 147 14.31 6.72 -12.16
N PHE A 148 13.59 5.72 -12.70
CA PHE A 148 14.21 4.46 -13.10
C PHE A 148 15.33 4.66 -14.13
N PHE A 149 15.10 5.48 -15.18
CA PHE A 149 16.12 5.77 -16.19
C PHE A 149 17.34 6.47 -15.60
N LYS A 150 17.14 7.40 -14.67
CA LYS A 150 18.24 8.06 -13.93
C LYS A 150 19.10 7.04 -13.18
N LEU A 151 18.45 6.13 -12.45
CA LEU A 151 19.12 5.17 -11.57
C LEU A 151 19.81 4.03 -12.35
N THR A 152 19.18 3.54 -13.41
CA THR A 152 19.70 2.43 -14.23
C THR A 152 20.50 2.89 -15.46
N LYS A 153 20.51 4.18 -15.79
CA LYS A 153 21.05 4.75 -17.03
C LYS A 153 20.40 4.17 -18.30
N SER A 154 19.21 3.60 -18.18
CA SER A 154 18.47 3.01 -19.30
C SER A 154 17.89 4.08 -20.24
N LYS A 155 17.70 3.67 -21.50
CA LYS A 155 17.02 4.42 -22.56
C LYS A 155 15.88 3.61 -23.17
N THR A 156 15.32 2.69 -22.39
CA THR A 156 14.18 1.86 -22.82
C THR A 156 13.04 2.70 -23.36
N LYS A 157 12.35 2.20 -24.36
CA LYS A 157 11.20 2.90 -24.96
C LYS A 157 10.02 2.91 -23.99
N VAL A 158 9.24 3.97 -24.06
CA VAL A 158 7.99 4.14 -23.31
C VAL A 158 6.85 4.26 -24.30
N ASP A 159 5.80 3.47 -24.11
CA ASP A 159 4.55 3.52 -24.85
C ASP A 159 3.43 4.00 -23.92
N LYS A 160 2.72 5.02 -24.33
CA LYS A 160 1.64 5.64 -23.58
C LYS A 160 0.27 5.23 -24.10
N MET A 161 -0.79 5.57 -23.36
CA MET A 161 -2.18 5.24 -23.70
C MET A 161 -2.46 3.72 -23.72
N CYS A 162 -1.69 2.95 -22.95
CA CYS A 162 -1.82 1.49 -22.85
C CYS A 162 -2.76 1.13 -21.70
N SER A 163 -3.92 0.54 -22.02
CA SER A 163 -4.89 0.09 -21.00
C SER A 163 -4.45 -1.13 -20.19
N ASP A 164 -3.42 -1.85 -20.64
CA ASP A 164 -2.83 -3.03 -20.02
C ASP A 164 -1.62 -2.71 -19.10
N SER A 165 -1.43 -1.45 -18.75
CA SER A 165 -0.41 -1.04 -17.78
C SER A 165 -0.68 -1.61 -16.39
N ILE A 166 0.41 -1.97 -15.69
CA ILE A 166 0.36 -2.54 -14.34
C ILE A 166 -0.12 -1.54 -13.28
N ILE A 167 0.02 -0.24 -13.53
CA ILE A 167 -0.44 0.84 -12.66
C ILE A 167 -1.37 1.73 -13.47
N LYS A 168 -2.58 1.96 -12.94
CA LYS A 168 -3.57 2.80 -13.61
C LYS A 168 -3.24 4.27 -13.46
N ASN A 169 -3.53 5.05 -14.50
CA ASN A 169 -3.36 6.50 -14.52
C ASN A 169 -4.56 7.20 -13.87
N GLU A 170 -4.77 6.92 -12.57
CA GLU A 170 -5.81 7.52 -11.75
C GLU A 170 -5.18 8.35 -10.64
N GLU A 171 -5.79 9.48 -10.32
CA GLU A 171 -5.26 10.33 -9.25
C GLU A 171 -5.46 9.66 -7.88
N CYS A 172 -4.37 9.46 -7.16
CA CYS A 172 -4.33 8.77 -5.88
C CYS A 172 -3.40 9.52 -4.92
N ILE A 173 -3.92 10.58 -4.29
CA ILE A 173 -3.17 11.45 -3.38
C ILE A 173 -3.80 11.39 -2.00
N PHE A 174 -2.99 11.05 -0.99
CA PHE A 174 -3.46 10.94 0.39
C PHE A 174 -2.47 11.57 1.36
N SER A 175 -2.99 12.01 2.52
CA SER A 175 -2.17 12.52 3.60
C SER A 175 -1.80 11.41 4.59
N ASN A 176 -0.53 11.35 4.97
CA ASN A 176 0.03 10.49 6.00
C ASN A 176 0.37 11.26 7.29
N GLU A 177 -0.06 12.52 7.41
CA GLU A 177 0.32 13.38 8.55
C GLU A 177 -0.08 12.80 9.89
N LEU A 178 -1.28 12.22 9.99
CA LEU A 178 -1.74 11.57 11.21
C LEU A 178 -0.83 10.40 11.59
N THR A 179 -0.46 9.57 10.60
CA THR A 179 0.43 8.43 10.77
C THR A 179 1.80 8.86 11.27
N LYS A 180 2.39 9.88 10.65
CA LYS A 180 3.70 10.42 11.05
C LYS A 180 3.67 11.01 12.44
N ARG A 181 2.64 11.79 12.74
CA ARG A 181 2.51 12.46 14.05
C ARG A 181 2.33 11.47 15.18
N ASP A 182 1.40 10.52 15.05
CA ASP A 182 1.01 9.62 16.13
C ASP A 182 2.02 8.48 16.34
N LEU A 183 2.67 8.03 15.27
CA LEU A 183 3.60 6.90 15.29
C LEU A 183 5.08 7.34 15.20
N GLU A 184 5.36 8.61 14.98
CA GLU A 184 6.73 9.18 14.85
C GLU A 184 7.55 8.48 13.75
N ILE A 185 6.89 8.12 12.64
CA ILE A 185 7.51 7.41 11.51
C ILE A 185 8.04 8.41 10.48
N LYS A 186 9.23 8.10 9.96
CA LYS A 186 9.78 8.70 8.76
C LYS A 186 9.74 7.66 7.64
N PHE A 187 9.07 8.00 6.55
CA PHE A 187 9.02 7.18 5.34
C PHE A 187 10.30 7.35 4.49
N LYS A 188 10.69 6.30 3.78
CA LYS A 188 11.76 6.38 2.77
C LYS A 188 11.35 7.33 1.65
N THR A 189 12.32 8.01 1.03
CA THR A 189 12.07 8.69 -0.24
C THR A 189 11.91 7.66 -1.37
N LEU A 190 11.24 8.06 -2.46
CA LEU A 190 11.09 7.16 -3.62
C LEU A 190 12.45 6.82 -4.23
N GLU A 191 13.37 7.79 -4.28
CA GLU A 191 14.73 7.55 -4.81
C GLU A 191 15.52 6.56 -3.94
N GLU A 192 15.48 6.69 -2.61
CA GLU A 192 16.12 5.75 -1.69
C GLU A 192 15.57 4.32 -1.87
N GLY A 193 14.25 4.15 -1.78
CA GLY A 193 13.64 2.83 -1.83
C GLY A 193 13.79 2.15 -3.20
N ILE A 194 13.68 2.89 -4.32
CA ILE A 194 13.89 2.34 -5.66
C ILE A 194 15.37 2.00 -5.87
N SER A 195 16.31 2.81 -5.35
CA SER A 195 17.74 2.49 -5.42
C SER A 195 18.07 1.20 -4.68
N GLU A 196 17.56 1.04 -3.44
CA GLU A 196 17.72 -0.20 -2.66
C GLU A 196 17.14 -1.40 -3.41
N TYR A 197 15.96 -1.22 -4.02
CA TYR A 197 15.31 -2.27 -4.80
C TYR A 197 16.13 -2.70 -6.01
N ILE A 198 16.65 -1.75 -6.81
CA ILE A 198 17.51 -2.05 -7.97
C ILE A 198 18.76 -2.82 -7.54
N ILE A 199 19.40 -2.40 -6.44
CA ILE A 199 20.58 -3.09 -5.89
C ILE A 199 20.24 -4.52 -5.48
N SER A 200 19.08 -4.76 -4.89
CA SER A 200 18.66 -6.11 -4.45
C SER A 200 18.41 -7.08 -5.61
N LYS A 201 18.21 -6.56 -6.83
CA LYS A 201 17.95 -7.34 -8.05
C LYS A 201 19.20 -7.49 -8.96
N SER A 202 20.32 -6.87 -8.60
CA SER A 202 21.60 -6.94 -9.33
C SER A 202 22.45 -8.09 -8.84
#